data_4bb32aecfa3f37b38d5a5242871770d0
#
_entry.id   4bb32aecfa3f37b38d5a5242871770d0
#
_cell.length_a   1.000
_cell.length_b   1.000
_cell.length_c   1.000
_cell.angle_alpha   90.00
_cell.angle_beta   90.00
_cell.angle_gamma   90.00
#
_symmetry.space_group_name_H-M   'P 1'
#
loop_
_entity.id
_entity.type
_entity.pdbx_description
1 polymer ?
#
loop_
_entity_poly.entity_id
_entity_poly.type
_entity_poly.pdbx_seq_one_letter_code
_entity_poly.pdbx_strand_id
1 'polypeptide(L)'
;MFDFQAFSFFLWVLFSAHAPANAQVAGPLVVSPNPNYFQDSHGAVIILNGSQTWNTLQDWGTDGRPETLEFNAFVRFLALHGHNFTLLWRTEMPRFCALPTTARTPPEFTVSPHPWVRTGPGKASDGGLKFDLNKFDPVYFELLRTRVQALNKAGIYVGVYLFTGEWLNIFRCPNDGYMFTGSNNINGVDDGYASGPRGIGSITMIRPNAITRFQDAYVEKVIDTLNDMPNVLWIVSEEAPGNSTWWNDHQIAHIRAYEAGKPLRHPIGYAGLIGAPDTVIYNSDADWVAPAAKVSPVASCGTGRPACKVNVNDSDHSYWEMWKQTAQQNRNYAWQNFMTGNQVLFMDPYLVYYPRENRNLCVSPTGGVCSAPDPRLDNFRDNLGYILNYSRKLNLAKVKPLGSLSSTGNCLAQTPSVGAEYLVYAPAGGPFTVNLSAMPDSRTVAVEWFNPSTGAAVAGDPIHSGSSSQAFTPPFRGDAVLYLVDAEGHSALGR
;
A
#
# COMPACT_ATOMS: atom_id res chain seq x y z
N MET A 1 25.07 36.31 53.29
CA MET A 1 23.78 35.84 52.77
C MET A 1 23.89 35.89 51.26
N PHE A 2 24.23 34.80 50.66
CA PHE A 2 24.28 34.66 49.19
C PHE A 2 23.18 33.70 48.76
N ASP A 3 22.21 34.23 48.00
CA ASP A 3 21.17 33.46 47.40
C ASP A 3 21.71 32.67 46.20
N PHE A 4 21.60 31.32 46.28
CA PHE A 4 21.84 30.43 45.14
C PHE A 4 20.53 30.25 44.38
N GLN A 5 20.37 30.94 43.26
CA GLN A 5 19.34 30.59 42.29
C GLN A 5 19.81 29.36 41.48
N ALA A 6 19.10 28.25 41.62
CA ALA A 6 19.28 27.07 40.78
C ALA A 6 18.70 27.29 39.38
N PHE A 7 19.57 27.43 38.39
CA PHE A 7 19.20 27.39 36.98
C PHE A 7 19.01 25.93 36.56
N SER A 8 17.77 25.51 36.37
CA SER A 8 17.44 24.25 35.70
C SER A 8 17.71 24.36 34.19
N PHE A 9 18.78 23.76 33.73
CA PHE A 9 19.04 23.58 32.31
C PHE A 9 18.13 22.48 31.78
N PHE A 10 17.09 22.83 31.01
CA PHE A 10 16.37 21.91 30.18
C PHE A 10 17.23 21.54 28.96
N LEU A 11 17.79 20.34 28.99
CA LEU A 11 18.51 19.79 27.85
C LEU A 11 17.48 19.33 26.79
N TRP A 12 17.29 20.13 25.75
CA TRP A 12 16.57 19.72 24.58
C TRP A 12 17.42 18.71 23.81
N VAL A 13 17.13 17.43 23.97
CA VAL A 13 17.67 16.40 23.10
C VAL A 13 16.87 16.43 21.79
N LEU A 14 17.39 17.16 20.82
CA LEU A 14 16.96 17.04 19.43
C LEU A 14 17.37 15.65 18.95
N PHE A 15 16.45 14.70 19.00
CA PHE A 15 16.59 13.47 18.23
C PHE A 15 16.47 13.84 16.75
N SER A 16 17.61 14.11 16.12
CA SER A 16 17.68 14.07 14.66
C SER A 16 17.27 12.67 14.25
N ALA A 17 16.11 12.53 13.62
CA ALA A 17 15.69 11.31 12.97
C ALA A 17 16.68 11.02 11.83
N HIS A 18 17.78 10.37 12.16
CA HIS A 18 18.62 9.74 11.14
C HIS A 18 17.79 8.56 10.61
N ALA A 19 17.39 8.65 9.35
CA ALA A 19 16.94 7.47 8.64
C ALA A 19 18.01 6.39 8.84
N PRO A 20 17.65 5.17 9.27
CA PRO A 20 18.62 4.11 9.43
C PRO A 20 19.27 3.88 8.07
N ALA A 21 20.61 3.95 8.04
CA ALA A 21 21.39 3.64 6.86
C ALA A 21 20.93 2.28 6.32
N ASN A 22 20.42 2.26 5.09
CA ASN A 22 20.24 1.10 4.21
C ASN A 22 20.01 -0.25 4.93
N ALA A 23 18.88 -0.42 5.59
CA ALA A 23 18.44 -1.75 5.96
C ALA A 23 18.08 -2.48 4.65
N GLN A 24 18.93 -3.42 4.23
CA GLN A 24 18.65 -4.29 3.08
C GLN A 24 17.32 -5.00 3.36
N VAL A 25 16.46 -5.09 2.35
CA VAL A 25 15.21 -5.85 2.47
C VAL A 25 15.51 -7.31 2.82
N ALA A 26 14.91 -7.78 3.89
CA ALA A 26 14.98 -9.17 4.31
C ALA A 26 13.72 -9.91 3.86
N GLY A 27 13.79 -10.54 2.70
CA GLY A 27 12.64 -11.25 2.10
C GLY A 27 13.06 -12.53 1.41
N PRO A 28 12.13 -13.19 0.72
CA PRO A 28 10.72 -12.80 0.57
C PRO A 28 9.94 -12.85 1.87
N LEU A 29 8.88 -12.04 1.93
CA LEU A 29 7.97 -12.02 3.05
C LEU A 29 7.09 -13.28 3.07
N VAL A 30 6.67 -13.66 4.27
CA VAL A 30 5.62 -14.65 4.49
C VAL A 30 4.58 -14.09 5.45
N VAL A 31 3.39 -14.69 5.50
CA VAL A 31 2.40 -14.35 6.54
C VAL A 31 2.96 -14.76 7.89
N SER A 32 2.95 -13.86 8.85
CA SER A 32 3.46 -14.15 10.19
C SER A 32 2.49 -15.00 11.01
N PRO A 33 2.95 -15.61 12.13
CA PRO A 33 2.04 -16.28 13.08
C PRO A 33 0.94 -15.33 13.63
N ASN A 34 1.18 -14.02 13.67
CA ASN A 34 0.12 -13.03 13.84
C ASN A 34 -0.41 -12.65 12.45
N PRO A 35 -1.58 -13.14 12.01
CA PRO A 35 -2.04 -13.05 10.62
C PRO A 35 -2.37 -11.63 10.14
N ASN A 36 -2.26 -10.64 11.02
CA ASN A 36 -2.39 -9.22 10.63
C ASN A 36 -1.14 -8.69 9.90
N TYR A 37 0.01 -9.38 10.00
CA TYR A 37 1.30 -8.85 9.61
C TYR A 37 2.11 -9.85 8.79
N PHE A 38 3.14 -9.34 8.11
CA PHE A 38 4.13 -10.17 7.45
C PHE A 38 5.29 -10.51 8.39
N GLN A 39 6.05 -11.53 8.03
CA GLN A 39 7.33 -11.88 8.63
C GLN A 39 8.40 -11.89 7.55
N ASP A 40 9.56 -11.33 7.86
CA ASP A 40 10.71 -11.34 6.97
C ASP A 40 11.54 -12.64 7.10
N SER A 41 12.56 -12.79 6.26
CA SER A 41 13.42 -13.99 6.26
C SER A 41 14.30 -14.13 7.51
N HIS A 42 14.42 -13.09 8.34
CA HIS A 42 15.10 -13.13 9.63
C HIS A 42 14.16 -13.45 10.80
N GLY A 43 12.87 -13.63 10.53
CA GLY A 43 11.85 -13.90 11.53
C GLY A 43 11.26 -12.63 12.19
N ALA A 44 11.65 -11.43 11.77
CA ALA A 44 11.06 -10.19 12.28
C ALA A 44 9.66 -9.98 11.70
N VAL A 45 8.70 -9.67 12.56
CA VAL A 45 7.34 -9.33 12.12
C VAL A 45 7.29 -7.85 11.78
N ILE A 46 6.78 -7.54 10.59
CA ILE A 46 6.79 -6.19 10.03
C ILE A 46 5.42 -5.82 9.46
N ILE A 47 5.21 -4.52 9.30
CA ILE A 47 4.10 -3.95 8.55
C ILE A 47 4.60 -3.25 7.29
N LEU A 48 3.71 -3.07 6.33
CA LEU A 48 3.98 -2.38 5.07
C LEU A 48 3.11 -1.13 4.97
N ASN A 49 3.74 0.04 5.02
CA ASN A 49 3.07 1.32 4.82
C ASN A 49 3.81 2.17 3.80
N GLY A 50 3.07 2.92 3.02
CA GLY A 50 3.71 3.85 2.09
C GLY A 50 2.75 4.53 1.13
N SER A 51 3.31 5.09 0.08
CA SER A 51 2.60 5.73 -1.01
C SER A 51 2.83 4.98 -2.32
N GLN A 52 1.84 5.01 -3.20
CA GLN A 52 1.90 4.49 -4.55
C GLN A 52 1.28 5.50 -5.53
N THR A 53 1.60 5.38 -6.81
CA THR A 53 1.00 6.17 -7.88
C THR A 53 0.97 5.38 -9.18
N TRP A 54 0.10 5.77 -10.14
CA TRP A 54 -0.21 4.92 -11.29
C TRP A 54 0.89 4.78 -12.34
N ASN A 55 1.75 5.77 -12.51
CA ASN A 55 2.81 5.78 -13.53
C ASN A 55 4.13 5.18 -13.06
N THR A 56 4.09 4.28 -12.07
CA THR A 56 5.31 3.74 -11.44
C THR A 56 5.99 2.64 -12.24
N LEU A 57 5.28 1.89 -13.11
CA LEU A 57 5.90 0.86 -13.95
C LEU A 57 6.14 1.32 -15.38
N GLN A 58 5.25 2.10 -15.94
CA GLN A 58 5.34 2.55 -17.33
C GLN A 58 5.33 4.08 -17.37
N ASP A 59 5.97 4.64 -18.36
CA ASP A 59 5.99 6.07 -18.57
C ASP A 59 4.69 6.53 -19.22
N TRP A 60 4.13 7.60 -18.70
CA TRP A 60 2.89 8.21 -19.17
C TRP A 60 3.17 9.60 -19.71
N GLY A 61 2.46 9.98 -20.75
CA GLY A 61 2.54 11.33 -21.28
C GLY A 61 1.31 11.71 -22.04
N THR A 62 1.07 12.99 -22.16
CA THR A 62 0.05 13.58 -23.02
C THR A 62 0.62 13.80 -24.43
N ASP A 63 -0.21 14.17 -25.41
CA ASP A 63 0.21 14.52 -26.77
C ASP A 63 0.96 13.41 -27.53
N GLY A 64 0.68 12.15 -27.19
CA GLY A 64 1.24 10.99 -27.89
C GLY A 64 2.70 10.67 -27.54
N ARG A 65 3.26 11.28 -26.49
CA ARG A 65 4.64 11.05 -26.04
C ARG A 65 4.68 10.75 -24.56
N PRO A 66 5.03 9.50 -24.15
CA PRO A 66 5.32 9.20 -22.75
C PRO A 66 6.49 10.04 -22.24
N GLU A 67 6.32 10.58 -21.04
CA GLU A 67 7.37 11.30 -20.33
C GLU A 67 8.02 10.35 -19.33
N THR A 68 9.33 10.27 -19.33
CA THR A 68 10.08 9.39 -18.43
C THR A 68 9.89 9.85 -16.99
N LEU A 69 9.37 8.96 -16.16
CA LEU A 69 9.31 9.19 -14.72
C LEU A 69 10.73 9.18 -14.13
N GLU A 70 11.08 10.25 -13.43
CA GLU A 70 12.31 10.29 -12.62
C GLU A 70 12.18 9.36 -11.40
N PHE A 71 12.22 8.05 -11.66
CA PHE A 71 11.89 7.01 -10.69
C PHE A 71 12.76 7.07 -9.44
N ASN A 72 14.03 7.42 -9.58
CA ASN A 72 14.91 7.60 -8.42
C ASN A 72 14.50 8.80 -7.53
N ALA A 73 13.85 9.81 -8.10
CA ALA A 73 13.27 10.89 -7.30
C ALA A 73 12.05 10.39 -6.50
N PHE A 74 11.22 9.54 -7.10
CA PHE A 74 10.11 8.89 -6.39
C PHE A 74 10.62 7.99 -5.25
N VAL A 75 11.66 7.19 -5.47
CA VAL A 75 12.29 6.36 -4.42
C VAL A 75 12.80 7.23 -3.27
N ARG A 76 13.48 8.35 -3.57
CA ARG A 76 13.92 9.30 -2.53
C ARG A 76 12.74 9.94 -1.77
N PHE A 77 11.66 10.24 -2.48
CA PHE A 77 10.43 10.76 -1.87
C PHE A 77 9.82 9.75 -0.87
N LEU A 78 9.70 8.48 -1.23
CA LEU A 78 9.26 7.44 -0.32
C LEU A 78 10.16 7.34 0.92
N ALA A 79 11.48 7.35 0.73
CA ALA A 79 12.45 7.30 1.81
C ALA A 79 12.40 8.54 2.73
N LEU A 80 12.16 9.74 2.17
CA LEU A 80 12.01 10.98 2.93
C LEU A 80 10.85 10.90 3.94
N HIS A 81 9.73 10.29 3.54
CA HIS A 81 8.57 10.09 4.40
C HIS A 81 8.65 8.80 5.24
N GLY A 82 9.78 8.07 5.20
CA GLY A 82 10.00 6.86 5.97
C GLY A 82 9.16 5.66 5.52
N HIS A 83 8.71 5.64 4.28
CA HIS A 83 7.89 4.57 3.71
C HIS A 83 8.73 3.32 3.42
N ASN A 84 8.13 2.14 3.58
CA ASN A 84 8.76 0.85 3.27
C ASN A 84 8.00 0.02 2.23
N PHE A 85 6.93 0.57 1.62
CA PHE A 85 6.14 -0.13 0.63
C PHE A 85 5.60 0.80 -0.46
N THR A 86 5.51 0.27 -1.68
CA THR A 86 4.86 0.91 -2.82
C THR A 86 4.30 -0.13 -3.79
N LEU A 87 3.60 0.31 -4.85
CA LEU A 87 3.15 -0.54 -5.95
C LEU A 87 3.82 -0.15 -7.26
N LEU A 88 4.02 -1.12 -8.14
CA LEU A 88 4.26 -0.89 -9.56
C LEU A 88 3.00 -1.23 -10.34
N TRP A 89 2.41 -0.20 -10.92
CA TRP A 89 1.16 -0.30 -11.67
C TRP A 89 1.42 -0.58 -13.14
N ARG A 90 0.81 -1.65 -13.64
CA ARG A 90 0.74 -1.91 -15.06
C ARG A 90 -0.47 -1.22 -15.66
N THR A 91 -0.25 -0.42 -16.68
CA THR A 91 -1.33 0.09 -17.54
C THR A 91 -1.49 -0.83 -18.73
N GLU A 92 -2.71 -1.35 -18.91
CA GLU A 92 -3.00 -2.38 -19.91
C GLU A 92 -2.95 -1.85 -21.35
N MET A 93 -3.42 -0.61 -21.57
CA MET A 93 -3.56 -0.07 -22.91
C MET A 93 -2.45 0.91 -23.26
N PRO A 94 -1.98 0.91 -24.52
CA PRO A 94 -1.07 1.93 -25.05
C PRO A 94 -1.62 3.34 -25.02
N ARG A 95 -2.95 3.48 -25.12
CA ARG A 95 -3.66 4.75 -24.97
C ARG A 95 -4.77 4.60 -23.95
N PHE A 96 -4.85 5.56 -23.10
CA PHE A 96 -5.80 5.64 -22.03
C PHE A 96 -6.77 6.78 -22.30
N CYS A 97 -8.04 6.47 -22.46
CA CYS A 97 -9.08 7.43 -22.71
C CYS A 97 -9.77 7.73 -21.39
N ALA A 98 -9.63 8.94 -20.91
CA ALA A 98 -10.29 9.32 -19.69
C ALA A 98 -11.82 9.27 -19.82
N LEU A 99 -12.49 9.02 -18.68
CA LEU A 99 -13.95 8.99 -18.63
C LEU A 99 -14.56 10.28 -19.20
N PRO A 100 -15.63 10.17 -19.97
CA PRO A 100 -16.43 11.32 -20.35
C PRO A 100 -17.12 11.86 -19.08
N THR A 101 -16.47 12.78 -18.39
CA THR A 101 -17.06 13.55 -17.32
C THR A 101 -17.29 14.97 -17.80
N THR A 102 -18.50 15.43 -17.62
CA THR A 102 -19.02 16.75 -17.83
C THR A 102 -17.97 17.85 -17.90
N ALA A 103 -17.83 18.47 -19.06
CA ALA A 103 -17.30 19.79 -19.36
C ALA A 103 -15.82 19.96 -19.76
N ARG A 104 -14.90 19.01 -19.62
CA ARG A 104 -13.58 19.09 -20.26
C ARG A 104 -13.12 17.69 -20.66
N THR A 105 -12.72 17.54 -21.91
CA THR A 105 -12.05 16.31 -22.39
C THR A 105 -10.75 16.17 -21.61
N PRO A 106 -10.60 15.15 -20.76
CA PRO A 106 -9.31 14.94 -20.08
C PRO A 106 -8.25 14.62 -21.15
N PRO A 107 -6.98 14.95 -20.91
CA PRO A 107 -5.93 14.57 -21.83
C PRO A 107 -5.88 13.04 -21.99
N GLU A 108 -5.80 12.58 -23.21
CA GLU A 108 -5.48 11.19 -23.48
C GLU A 108 -4.03 10.95 -23.10
N PHE A 109 -3.77 9.90 -22.32
CA PHE A 109 -2.42 9.49 -22.02
C PHE A 109 -1.94 8.44 -23.00
N THR A 110 -0.71 8.56 -23.44
CA THR A 110 0.04 7.50 -24.11
C THR A 110 0.96 6.83 -23.11
N VAL A 111 1.01 5.52 -23.13
CA VAL A 111 1.73 4.70 -22.16
C VAL A 111 2.73 3.80 -22.86
N SER A 112 3.93 3.67 -22.33
CA SER A 112 5.01 2.83 -22.90
C SER A 112 6.07 2.53 -21.83
N PRO A 113 6.81 1.39 -21.95
CA PRO A 113 6.65 0.29 -22.90
C PRO A 113 5.53 -0.67 -22.53
N HIS A 114 5.24 -1.65 -23.41
CA HIS A 114 4.29 -2.74 -23.15
C HIS A 114 4.99 -4.11 -23.18
N PRO A 115 4.38 -5.17 -22.59
CA PRO A 115 5.03 -6.48 -22.47
C PRO A 115 5.37 -7.17 -23.79
N TRP A 116 4.67 -6.83 -24.88
CA TRP A 116 4.84 -7.47 -26.19
C TRP A 116 5.31 -6.50 -27.26
N VAL A 117 6.15 -6.99 -28.18
CA VAL A 117 6.64 -6.17 -29.29
C VAL A 117 5.57 -5.91 -30.36
N ARG A 118 5.70 -4.79 -31.04
CA ARG A 118 4.86 -4.42 -32.18
C ARG A 118 5.60 -4.72 -33.48
N THR A 119 5.24 -5.81 -34.15
CA THR A 119 5.92 -6.24 -35.39
C THR A 119 5.10 -5.96 -36.64
N GLY A 120 3.77 -5.82 -36.55
CA GLY A 120 2.87 -5.90 -37.72
C GLY A 120 2.85 -7.34 -38.24
N PRO A 121 2.34 -7.54 -39.46
CA PRO A 121 1.88 -6.53 -40.42
C PRO A 121 0.58 -5.85 -40.03
N GLY A 122 0.41 -4.64 -40.52
CA GLY A 122 -0.79 -3.83 -40.32
C GLY A 122 -0.75 -2.96 -39.08
N LYS A 123 -1.78 -2.13 -38.91
CA LYS A 123 -1.93 -1.16 -37.86
C LYS A 123 -2.93 -1.64 -36.78
N ALA A 124 -2.61 -1.37 -35.53
CA ALA A 124 -3.54 -1.45 -34.42
C ALA A 124 -4.43 -0.20 -34.34
N SER A 125 -5.46 -0.23 -33.50
CA SER A 125 -6.46 0.85 -33.42
C SER A 125 -5.87 2.19 -32.93
N ASP A 126 -4.76 2.15 -32.18
CA ASP A 126 -4.01 3.34 -31.76
C ASP A 126 -3.04 3.90 -32.80
N GLY A 127 -3.02 3.31 -34.00
CA GLY A 127 -2.15 3.70 -35.13
C GLY A 127 -0.75 3.10 -35.10
N GLY A 128 -0.34 2.43 -34.04
CA GLY A 128 0.91 1.66 -33.97
C GLY A 128 0.88 0.39 -34.81
N LEU A 129 2.01 -0.33 -34.93
CA LEU A 129 1.99 -1.67 -35.53
C LEU A 129 1.23 -2.64 -34.62
N LYS A 130 0.65 -3.70 -35.18
CA LYS A 130 0.02 -4.77 -34.40
C LYS A 130 1.03 -5.50 -33.53
N PHE A 131 0.56 -5.97 -32.38
CA PHE A 131 1.37 -6.76 -31.45
C PHE A 131 1.59 -8.18 -31.96
N ASP A 132 2.76 -8.73 -31.67
CA ASP A 132 3.07 -10.15 -31.74
C ASP A 132 3.12 -10.71 -30.31
N LEU A 133 2.05 -11.36 -29.87
CA LEU A 133 1.92 -11.89 -28.51
C LEU A 133 2.82 -13.10 -28.22
N ASN A 134 3.55 -13.61 -29.23
CA ASN A 134 4.56 -14.64 -29.06
C ASN A 134 5.95 -14.05 -28.73
N LYS A 135 6.09 -12.71 -28.74
CA LYS A 135 7.39 -12.06 -28.54
C LYS A 135 7.28 -10.99 -27.46
N PHE A 136 7.99 -11.19 -26.38
CA PHE A 136 8.12 -10.20 -25.32
C PHE A 136 9.04 -9.04 -25.73
N ASP A 137 8.69 -7.84 -25.24
CA ASP A 137 9.50 -6.64 -25.42
C ASP A 137 10.54 -6.57 -24.27
N PRO A 138 11.83 -6.72 -24.53
CA PRO A 138 12.86 -6.70 -23.49
C PRO A 138 12.90 -5.36 -22.75
N VAL A 139 12.54 -4.25 -23.39
CA VAL A 139 12.53 -2.91 -22.77
C VAL A 139 11.57 -2.86 -21.57
N TYR A 140 10.39 -3.48 -21.70
CA TYR A 140 9.42 -3.55 -20.60
C TYR A 140 9.99 -4.30 -19.38
N PHE A 141 10.57 -5.47 -19.59
CA PHE A 141 11.06 -6.31 -18.49
C PHE A 141 12.36 -5.76 -17.87
N GLU A 142 13.20 -5.08 -18.65
CA GLU A 142 14.36 -4.36 -18.13
C GLU A 142 13.94 -3.18 -17.25
N LEU A 143 12.95 -2.39 -17.70
CA LEU A 143 12.40 -1.30 -16.91
C LEU A 143 11.79 -1.81 -15.60
N LEU A 144 10.97 -2.86 -15.66
CA LEU A 144 10.39 -3.52 -14.49
C LEU A 144 11.49 -3.93 -13.49
N ARG A 145 12.51 -4.65 -13.96
CA ARG A 145 13.62 -5.11 -13.10
C ARG A 145 14.39 -3.95 -12.50
N THR A 146 14.70 -2.94 -13.29
CA THR A 146 15.47 -1.76 -12.84
C THR A 146 14.73 -1.01 -11.73
N ARG A 147 13.40 -0.85 -11.85
CA ARG A 147 12.57 -0.18 -10.84
C ARG A 147 12.47 -0.99 -9.56
N VAL A 148 12.29 -2.31 -9.64
CA VAL A 148 12.28 -3.19 -8.46
C VAL A 148 13.64 -3.19 -7.76
N GLN A 149 14.74 -3.21 -8.50
CA GLN A 149 16.10 -3.12 -7.94
C GLN A 149 16.36 -1.79 -7.21
N ALA A 150 15.86 -0.68 -7.76
CA ALA A 150 15.99 0.63 -7.12
C ALA A 150 15.26 0.67 -5.76
N LEU A 151 14.06 0.10 -5.70
CA LEU A 151 13.29 -0.03 -4.46
C LEU A 151 14.00 -0.96 -3.46
N ASN A 152 14.49 -2.11 -3.92
CA ASN A 152 15.24 -3.06 -3.08
C ASN A 152 16.46 -2.39 -2.42
N LYS A 153 17.24 -1.63 -3.20
CA LYS A 153 18.41 -0.88 -2.70
C LYS A 153 18.03 0.18 -1.65
N ALA A 154 16.81 0.70 -1.73
CA ALA A 154 16.30 1.69 -0.79
C ALA A 154 15.62 1.05 0.45
N GLY A 155 15.58 -0.28 0.56
CA GLY A 155 14.89 -0.96 1.66
C GLY A 155 13.37 -0.95 1.54
N ILE A 156 12.82 -0.84 0.33
CA ILE A 156 11.39 -0.70 0.06
C ILE A 156 10.87 -1.99 -0.60
N TYR A 157 9.84 -2.57 -0.01
CA TYR A 157 9.06 -3.65 -0.59
C TYR A 157 8.15 -3.13 -1.70
N VAL A 158 7.79 -4.00 -2.63
CA VAL A 158 6.99 -3.60 -3.79
C VAL A 158 5.95 -4.64 -4.16
N GLY A 159 4.70 -4.21 -4.21
CA GLY A 159 3.63 -4.97 -4.84
C GLY A 159 3.68 -4.76 -6.36
N VAL A 160 3.80 -5.83 -7.12
CA VAL A 160 3.78 -5.77 -8.58
C VAL A 160 2.40 -6.19 -9.07
N TYR A 161 1.63 -5.23 -9.59
CA TYR A 161 0.39 -5.51 -10.29
C TYR A 161 0.70 -6.23 -11.61
N LEU A 162 0.21 -7.46 -11.72
CA LEU A 162 0.34 -8.24 -12.95
C LEU A 162 -0.64 -7.75 -14.01
N PHE A 163 -1.84 -7.34 -13.57
CA PHE A 163 -2.90 -6.82 -14.42
C PHE A 163 -3.63 -5.67 -13.73
N THR A 164 -4.41 -4.89 -14.49
CA THR A 164 -5.23 -3.80 -13.99
C THR A 164 -6.64 -3.88 -14.55
N GLY A 165 -7.55 -4.41 -13.77
CA GLY A 165 -8.93 -4.65 -14.18
C GLY A 165 -9.73 -3.37 -14.39
N GLU A 166 -9.49 -2.32 -13.57
CA GLU A 166 -10.13 -1.02 -13.73
C GLU A 166 -9.90 -0.44 -15.13
N TRP A 167 -8.64 -0.45 -15.61
CA TRP A 167 -8.31 0.05 -16.94
C TRP A 167 -9.12 -0.64 -18.03
N LEU A 168 -9.29 -1.95 -17.91
CA LEU A 168 -10.06 -2.75 -18.87
C LEU A 168 -11.57 -2.55 -18.72
N ASN A 169 -12.05 -2.26 -17.54
CA ASN A 169 -13.48 -2.10 -17.27
C ASN A 169 -13.98 -0.68 -17.56
N ILE A 170 -13.22 0.35 -17.20
CA ILE A 170 -13.69 1.75 -17.17
C ILE A 170 -13.08 2.59 -18.29
N PHE A 171 -11.81 2.38 -18.63
CA PHE A 171 -11.03 3.32 -19.45
C PHE A 171 -10.79 2.86 -20.89
N ARG A 172 -11.48 1.81 -21.36
CA ARG A 172 -11.41 1.34 -22.74
C ARG A 172 -12.03 2.35 -23.71
N CYS A 173 -11.42 2.48 -24.88
CA CYS A 173 -11.94 3.26 -26.00
C CYS A 173 -11.55 2.63 -27.35
N PRO A 174 -12.22 2.98 -28.47
CA PRO A 174 -11.99 2.31 -29.75
C PRO A 174 -10.56 2.38 -30.28
N ASN A 175 -9.79 3.38 -29.85
CA ASN A 175 -8.41 3.60 -30.27
C ASN A 175 -7.39 3.41 -29.14
N ASP A 176 -7.70 2.59 -28.14
CA ASP A 176 -6.83 2.33 -26.99
C ASP A 176 -5.62 1.42 -27.30
N GLY A 177 -5.67 0.67 -28.38
CA GLY A 177 -4.59 -0.22 -28.81
C GLY A 177 -4.39 -1.46 -27.95
N TYR A 178 -5.36 -1.85 -27.10
CA TYR A 178 -5.21 -3.00 -26.22
C TYR A 178 -4.84 -4.28 -26.98
N MET A 179 -3.76 -4.93 -26.55
CA MET A 179 -3.12 -6.02 -27.31
C MET A 179 -4.00 -7.26 -27.51
N PHE A 180 -4.94 -7.54 -26.63
CA PHE A 180 -5.85 -8.70 -26.76
C PHE A 180 -7.11 -8.41 -27.59
N THR A 181 -7.35 -7.19 -28.04
CA THR A 181 -8.41 -6.90 -29.03
C THR A 181 -7.95 -7.40 -30.40
N GLY A 182 -8.82 -8.13 -31.11
CA GLY A 182 -8.47 -8.87 -32.34
C GLY A 182 -7.85 -8.04 -33.45
N SER A 183 -8.25 -6.76 -33.56
CA SER A 183 -7.66 -5.84 -34.53
C SER A 183 -6.23 -5.42 -34.20
N ASN A 184 -5.78 -5.59 -32.96
CA ASN A 184 -4.53 -5.03 -32.45
C ASN A 184 -3.37 -6.04 -32.36
N ASN A 185 -3.62 -7.34 -32.64
CA ASN A 185 -2.58 -8.36 -32.64
C ASN A 185 -2.57 -9.15 -33.96
N ILE A 186 -1.47 -9.87 -34.21
CA ILE A 186 -1.32 -10.77 -35.37
C ILE A 186 -1.61 -12.23 -35.03
N ASN A 187 -1.97 -12.54 -33.80
CA ASN A 187 -2.08 -13.89 -33.25
C ASN A 187 -3.50 -14.45 -33.33
N GLY A 188 -4.46 -13.67 -33.79
CA GLY A 188 -5.83 -14.10 -34.00
C GLY A 188 -6.64 -14.32 -32.75
N VAL A 189 -6.23 -13.70 -31.62
CA VAL A 189 -7.00 -13.71 -30.37
C VAL A 189 -7.80 -12.42 -30.23
N ASP A 190 -8.99 -12.52 -29.63
CA ASP A 190 -9.89 -11.37 -29.42
C ASP A 190 -10.57 -11.45 -28.07
N ASP A 191 -10.55 -10.33 -27.33
CA ASP A 191 -11.22 -10.16 -26.04
C ASP A 191 -12.72 -9.85 -26.18
N GLY A 192 -13.22 -9.73 -27.41
CA GLY A 192 -14.61 -9.44 -27.70
C GLY A 192 -15.02 -7.98 -27.53
N TYR A 193 -14.06 -7.05 -27.36
CA TYR A 193 -14.36 -5.63 -27.15
C TYR A 193 -15.22 -5.01 -28.24
N ALA A 194 -15.00 -5.39 -29.52
CA ALA A 194 -15.75 -4.82 -30.64
C ALA A 194 -17.22 -5.29 -30.71
N SER A 195 -17.56 -6.39 -30.04
CA SER A 195 -18.87 -7.03 -30.08
C SER A 195 -19.73 -6.88 -28.83
N GLY A 196 -19.23 -6.22 -27.80
CA GLY A 196 -19.95 -6.08 -26.50
C GLY A 196 -19.67 -4.79 -25.75
N PRO A 197 -20.51 -4.42 -24.80
CA PRO A 197 -20.28 -3.26 -23.97
C PRO A 197 -19.04 -3.51 -23.10
N ARG A 198 -17.96 -2.77 -23.36
CA ARG A 198 -16.74 -2.73 -22.56
C ARG A 198 -15.82 -3.95 -22.58
N GLY A 199 -15.72 -4.73 -23.64
CA GLY A 199 -14.67 -5.73 -23.95
C GLY A 199 -13.67 -6.12 -22.87
N ILE A 200 -14.15 -6.68 -21.75
CA ILE A 200 -13.33 -7.19 -20.66
C ILE A 200 -13.15 -8.71 -20.73
N GLY A 201 -13.41 -9.29 -21.91
CA GLY A 201 -13.38 -10.73 -22.12
C GLY A 201 -12.05 -11.40 -21.81
N SER A 202 -10.95 -10.61 -21.72
CA SER A 202 -9.64 -11.12 -21.32
C SER A 202 -9.53 -11.43 -19.81
N ILE A 203 -10.41 -10.89 -18.97
CA ILE A 203 -10.39 -11.07 -17.51
C ILE A 203 -11.72 -11.57 -16.92
N THR A 204 -12.77 -11.68 -17.72
CA THR A 204 -14.08 -12.19 -17.27
C THR A 204 -14.35 -13.61 -17.78
N MET A 205 -13.33 -14.31 -18.22
CA MET A 205 -13.45 -15.69 -18.62
C MET A 205 -13.78 -16.59 -17.43
N ILE A 206 -14.60 -17.60 -17.66
CA ILE A 206 -14.99 -18.61 -16.66
C ILE A 206 -14.25 -19.94 -16.84
N ARG A 207 -13.38 -20.03 -17.84
CA ARG A 207 -12.55 -21.19 -18.17
C ARG A 207 -11.40 -20.75 -19.09
N PRO A 208 -10.30 -21.51 -19.19
CA PRO A 208 -9.20 -21.20 -20.12
C PRO A 208 -9.68 -21.00 -21.55
N ASN A 209 -9.12 -20.01 -22.22
CA ASN A 209 -9.38 -19.69 -23.63
C ASN A 209 -8.06 -19.35 -24.37
N ALA A 210 -8.15 -18.90 -25.61
CA ALA A 210 -6.97 -18.59 -26.41
C ALA A 210 -6.10 -17.44 -25.86
N ILE A 211 -6.67 -16.55 -25.03
CA ILE A 211 -5.93 -15.45 -24.38
C ILE A 211 -5.16 -15.96 -23.16
N THR A 212 -5.72 -16.88 -22.38
CA THR A 212 -5.18 -17.38 -21.12
C THR A 212 -3.70 -17.76 -21.25
N ARG A 213 -3.33 -18.49 -22.30
CA ARG A 213 -1.93 -18.91 -22.50
C ARG A 213 -0.94 -17.73 -22.62
N PHE A 214 -1.38 -16.59 -23.16
CA PHE A 214 -0.52 -15.41 -23.28
C PHE A 214 -0.43 -14.66 -21.97
N GLN A 215 -1.51 -14.67 -21.17
CA GLN A 215 -1.51 -14.11 -19.82
C GLN A 215 -0.63 -14.92 -18.89
N ASP A 216 -0.77 -16.26 -18.92
CA ASP A 216 0.06 -17.18 -18.15
C ASP A 216 1.56 -17.02 -18.51
N ALA A 217 1.88 -17.03 -19.82
CA ALA A 217 3.25 -16.80 -20.28
C ALA A 217 3.82 -15.42 -19.86
N TYR A 218 2.97 -14.38 -19.83
CA TYR A 218 3.37 -13.07 -19.32
C TYR A 218 3.68 -13.13 -17.83
N VAL A 219 2.83 -13.77 -17.03
CA VAL A 219 3.05 -13.94 -15.58
C VAL A 219 4.35 -14.71 -15.33
N GLU A 220 4.57 -15.82 -16.05
CA GLU A 220 5.81 -16.60 -15.98
C GLU A 220 7.04 -15.72 -16.30
N LYS A 221 6.95 -14.88 -17.36
CA LYS A 221 8.05 -13.98 -17.73
C LYS A 221 8.31 -12.91 -16.70
N VAL A 222 7.28 -12.36 -16.04
CA VAL A 222 7.44 -11.42 -14.92
C VAL A 222 8.13 -12.11 -13.74
N ILE A 223 7.69 -13.32 -13.39
CA ILE A 223 8.32 -14.12 -12.33
C ILE A 223 9.78 -14.39 -12.67
N ASP A 224 10.08 -14.86 -13.88
CA ASP A 224 11.47 -15.12 -14.32
C ASP A 224 12.35 -13.87 -14.27
N THR A 225 11.76 -12.70 -14.47
CA THR A 225 12.47 -11.42 -14.42
C THR A 225 12.82 -11.00 -12.99
N LEU A 226 12.01 -11.38 -11.99
CA LEU A 226 12.05 -10.84 -10.63
C LEU A 226 12.24 -11.88 -9.53
N ASN A 227 12.26 -13.17 -9.81
CA ASN A 227 12.24 -14.20 -8.76
C ASN A 227 13.46 -14.17 -7.82
N ASP A 228 14.55 -13.52 -8.20
CA ASP A 228 15.73 -13.29 -7.36
C ASP A 228 15.63 -12.02 -6.48
N MET A 229 14.50 -11.28 -6.56
CA MET A 229 14.30 -10.03 -5.82
C MET A 229 13.53 -10.27 -4.51
N PRO A 230 14.15 -10.13 -3.33
CA PRO A 230 13.52 -10.46 -2.05
C PRO A 230 12.41 -9.49 -1.63
N ASN A 231 12.32 -8.32 -2.25
CA ASN A 231 11.37 -7.26 -1.90
C ASN A 231 10.05 -7.32 -2.65
N VAL A 232 9.79 -8.36 -3.45
CA VAL A 232 8.60 -8.46 -4.30
C VAL A 232 7.42 -9.09 -3.55
N LEU A 233 6.23 -8.56 -3.78
CA LEU A 233 4.94 -9.18 -3.51
C LEU A 233 4.14 -9.17 -4.83
N TRP A 234 3.50 -10.27 -5.17
CA TRP A 234 2.60 -10.29 -6.33
C TRP A 234 1.23 -9.75 -5.95
N ILE A 235 0.57 -9.10 -6.89
CA ILE A 235 -0.87 -8.80 -6.81
C ILE A 235 -1.49 -9.02 -8.19
N VAL A 236 -2.60 -9.79 -8.23
CA VAL A 236 -3.12 -10.26 -9.51
C VAL A 236 -3.66 -9.10 -10.34
N SER A 237 -4.64 -8.40 -9.83
CA SER A 237 -5.26 -7.28 -10.56
C SER A 237 -5.87 -6.28 -9.61
N GLU A 238 -5.94 -5.02 -10.04
CA GLU A 238 -6.69 -3.97 -9.37
C GLU A 238 -8.10 -3.89 -9.95
N GLU A 239 -9.09 -3.70 -9.08
CA GLU A 239 -10.48 -3.39 -9.42
C GLU A 239 -11.06 -4.17 -10.62
N ALA A 240 -10.71 -5.43 -10.75
CA ALA A 240 -11.33 -6.29 -11.74
C ALA A 240 -12.84 -6.43 -11.46
N PRO A 241 -13.70 -6.59 -12.47
CA PRO A 241 -15.13 -6.73 -12.26
C PRO A 241 -15.48 -7.99 -11.48
N GLY A 242 -16.56 -7.97 -10.71
CA GLY A 242 -16.98 -9.05 -9.82
C GLY A 242 -17.17 -10.42 -10.49
N ASN A 243 -17.39 -10.47 -11.81
CA ASN A 243 -17.46 -11.70 -12.57
C ASN A 243 -16.08 -12.21 -13.07
N SER A 244 -14.98 -11.63 -12.59
CA SER A 244 -13.61 -12.07 -12.89
C SER A 244 -13.02 -13.01 -11.82
N THR A 245 -13.80 -13.44 -10.84
CA THR A 245 -13.32 -14.27 -9.70
C THR A 245 -12.57 -15.51 -10.19
N TRP A 246 -13.15 -16.29 -11.12
CA TRP A 246 -12.49 -17.48 -11.63
C TRP A 246 -11.12 -17.16 -12.26
N TRP A 247 -11.02 -16.07 -13.01
CA TRP A 247 -9.77 -15.67 -13.65
C TRP A 247 -8.71 -15.24 -12.64
N ASN A 248 -9.08 -14.49 -11.59
CA ASN A 248 -8.15 -14.14 -10.51
C ASN A 248 -7.67 -15.39 -9.75
N ASP A 249 -8.57 -16.31 -9.42
CA ASP A 249 -8.23 -17.57 -8.74
C ASP A 249 -7.31 -18.43 -9.61
N HIS A 250 -7.54 -18.48 -10.94
CA HIS A 250 -6.66 -19.14 -11.90
C HIS A 250 -5.24 -18.54 -11.84
N GLN A 251 -5.12 -17.21 -11.85
CA GLN A 251 -3.82 -16.55 -11.80
C GLN A 251 -3.09 -16.81 -10.47
N ILE A 252 -3.78 -16.78 -9.35
CA ILE A 252 -3.20 -17.14 -8.03
C ILE A 252 -2.64 -18.57 -8.06
N ALA A 253 -3.43 -19.51 -8.55
CA ALA A 253 -3.01 -20.92 -8.65
C ALA A 253 -1.82 -21.09 -9.60
N HIS A 254 -1.83 -20.37 -10.74
CA HIS A 254 -0.76 -20.40 -11.73
C HIS A 254 0.57 -19.87 -11.16
N ILE A 255 0.54 -18.71 -10.48
CA ILE A 255 1.73 -18.13 -9.83
C ILE A 255 2.31 -19.13 -8.82
N ARG A 256 1.48 -19.70 -7.93
CA ARG A 256 1.94 -20.68 -6.94
C ARG A 256 2.58 -21.90 -7.59
N ALA A 257 1.95 -22.44 -8.63
CA ALA A 257 2.45 -23.61 -9.34
C ALA A 257 3.80 -23.32 -10.02
N TYR A 258 3.91 -22.15 -10.67
CA TYR A 258 5.12 -21.77 -11.36
C TYR A 258 6.28 -21.46 -10.41
N GLU A 259 6.02 -20.72 -9.32
CA GLU A 259 7.04 -20.43 -8.30
C GLU A 259 7.43 -21.67 -7.46
N ALA A 260 6.63 -22.74 -7.47
CA ALA A 260 7.01 -23.96 -6.77
C ALA A 260 8.35 -24.54 -7.25
N GLY A 261 8.71 -24.31 -8.51
CA GLY A 261 9.99 -24.69 -9.11
C GLY A 261 11.08 -23.62 -9.08
N LYS A 262 10.83 -22.47 -8.44
CA LYS A 262 11.77 -21.32 -8.43
C LYS A 262 12.52 -21.20 -7.09
N PRO A 263 13.67 -20.48 -7.05
CA PRO A 263 14.42 -20.26 -5.82
C PRO A 263 13.63 -19.56 -4.71
N LEU A 264 12.87 -18.52 -5.04
CA LEU A 264 12.07 -17.76 -4.09
C LEU A 264 10.57 -17.97 -4.36
N ARG A 265 9.78 -17.79 -3.31
CA ARG A 265 8.33 -17.77 -3.35
C ARG A 265 7.86 -16.51 -2.69
N HIS A 266 7.04 -15.75 -3.39
CA HIS A 266 6.59 -14.43 -2.95
C HIS A 266 5.13 -14.48 -2.54
N PRO A 267 4.71 -13.67 -1.56
CA PRO A 267 3.31 -13.60 -1.17
C PRO A 267 2.45 -13.02 -2.30
N ILE A 268 1.28 -13.63 -2.49
CA ILE A 268 0.34 -13.29 -3.56
C ILE A 268 -0.84 -12.51 -2.98
N GLY A 269 -1.12 -11.33 -3.53
CA GLY A 269 -2.20 -10.45 -3.15
C GLY A 269 -3.41 -10.53 -4.07
N TYR A 270 -4.56 -10.20 -3.51
CA TYR A 270 -5.82 -10.08 -4.22
C TYR A 270 -6.51 -8.79 -3.83
N ALA A 271 -6.71 -7.88 -4.79
CA ALA A 271 -7.41 -6.63 -4.58
C ALA A 271 -8.94 -6.79 -4.67
N GLY A 272 -9.68 -5.87 -4.09
CA GLY A 272 -11.14 -5.83 -4.14
C GLY A 272 -11.68 -5.79 -5.56
N LEU A 273 -12.82 -6.43 -5.77
CA LEU A 273 -13.47 -6.51 -7.06
C LEU A 273 -14.63 -5.52 -7.16
N ILE A 274 -14.77 -4.85 -8.29
CA ILE A 274 -15.91 -3.94 -8.55
C ILE A 274 -17.21 -4.76 -8.62
N GLY A 275 -18.13 -4.47 -7.69
CA GLY A 275 -19.45 -5.11 -7.66
C GLY A 275 -19.49 -6.49 -7.01
N ALA A 276 -18.41 -6.92 -6.34
CA ALA A 276 -18.39 -8.09 -5.49
C ALA A 276 -18.11 -7.73 -4.02
N PRO A 277 -18.57 -8.53 -3.06
CA PRO A 277 -18.24 -8.29 -1.65
C PRO A 277 -16.78 -8.71 -1.36
N ASP A 278 -16.12 -8.03 -0.42
CA ASP A 278 -14.76 -8.35 0.02
C ASP A 278 -14.59 -9.79 0.55
N THR A 279 -15.67 -10.47 0.92
CA THR A 279 -15.63 -11.89 1.31
C THR A 279 -15.02 -12.77 0.22
N VAL A 280 -15.10 -12.38 -1.04
CA VAL A 280 -14.48 -13.10 -2.17
C VAL A 280 -12.95 -13.16 -1.97
N ILE A 281 -12.31 -12.01 -1.76
CA ILE A 281 -10.86 -11.94 -1.60
C ILE A 281 -10.38 -12.57 -0.31
N TYR A 282 -11.15 -12.45 0.79
CA TYR A 282 -10.80 -13.09 2.07
C TYR A 282 -10.92 -14.63 2.03
N ASN A 283 -11.78 -15.18 1.17
CA ASN A 283 -11.95 -16.63 0.99
C ASN A 283 -11.02 -17.24 -0.05
N SER A 284 -10.25 -16.44 -0.77
CA SER A 284 -9.32 -16.91 -1.80
C SER A 284 -8.07 -17.56 -1.22
N ASP A 285 -7.25 -18.16 -2.08
CA ASP A 285 -5.93 -18.70 -1.73
C ASP A 285 -4.81 -17.63 -1.70
N ALA A 286 -5.13 -16.35 -1.81
CA ALA A 286 -4.16 -15.26 -1.67
C ALA A 286 -3.58 -15.20 -0.25
N ASP A 287 -2.33 -14.74 -0.11
CA ASP A 287 -1.65 -14.58 1.18
C ASP A 287 -2.04 -13.27 1.86
N TRP A 288 -2.32 -12.24 1.07
CA TRP A 288 -2.71 -10.93 1.53
C TRP A 288 -3.80 -10.34 0.65
N VAL A 289 -4.47 -9.30 1.15
CA VAL A 289 -5.58 -8.65 0.45
C VAL A 289 -5.46 -7.13 0.48
N ALA A 290 -5.92 -6.50 -0.61
CA ALA A 290 -6.15 -5.07 -0.69
C ALA A 290 -7.67 -4.86 -0.90
N PRO A 291 -8.48 -4.80 0.18
CA PRO A 291 -9.93 -4.66 0.06
C PRO A 291 -10.29 -3.28 -0.48
N ALA A 292 -11.41 -3.19 -1.17
CA ALA A 292 -12.01 -1.93 -1.61
C ALA A 292 -12.54 -1.13 -0.39
N ALA A 293 -11.72 -0.96 0.63
CA ALA A 293 -12.08 -0.31 1.87
C ALA A 293 -12.27 1.19 1.63
N LYS A 294 -13.45 1.66 1.92
CA LYS A 294 -13.72 3.09 2.02
C LYS A 294 -13.05 3.66 3.27
N VAL A 295 -13.30 4.91 3.57
CA VAL A 295 -12.67 5.73 4.63
C VAL A 295 -12.62 5.10 6.05
N SER A 296 -13.42 4.09 6.34
CA SER A 296 -13.47 3.47 7.66
C SER A 296 -12.58 2.24 7.75
N PRO A 297 -11.59 2.22 8.65
CA PRO A 297 -10.77 1.04 8.87
C PRO A 297 -11.64 -0.11 9.40
N VAL A 298 -11.43 -1.30 8.84
CA VAL A 298 -12.11 -2.52 9.24
C VAL A 298 -11.05 -3.51 9.71
N ALA A 299 -11.26 -4.13 10.87
CA ALA A 299 -10.30 -5.10 11.41
C ALA A 299 -10.03 -6.23 10.41
N SER A 300 -8.77 -6.61 10.25
CA SER A 300 -8.36 -7.68 9.33
C SER A 300 -8.89 -9.05 9.73
N CYS A 301 -9.09 -9.25 11.04
CA CYS A 301 -9.70 -10.44 11.63
C CYS A 301 -10.90 -10.05 12.47
N GLY A 302 -11.99 -10.79 12.42
CA GLY A 302 -13.15 -10.50 13.24
C GLY A 302 -14.45 -11.11 12.73
N THR A 303 -15.56 -10.75 13.38
CA THR A 303 -16.89 -11.24 13.05
C THR A 303 -17.25 -10.92 11.60
N GLY A 304 -17.66 -11.92 10.84
CA GLY A 304 -18.04 -11.77 9.44
C GLY A 304 -16.90 -11.91 8.43
N ARG A 305 -15.66 -12.18 8.87
CA ARG A 305 -14.53 -12.50 8.00
C ARG A 305 -14.12 -13.97 8.21
N PRO A 306 -14.24 -14.82 7.20
CA PRO A 306 -14.02 -16.26 7.36
C PRO A 306 -12.55 -16.64 7.55
N ALA A 307 -11.62 -15.81 7.09
CA ALA A 307 -10.19 -16.02 7.28
C ALA A 307 -9.49 -14.71 7.61
N CYS A 308 -8.53 -14.78 8.53
CA CYS A 308 -7.60 -13.67 8.75
C CYS A 308 -6.55 -13.67 7.63
N LYS A 309 -6.38 -12.52 6.98
CA LYS A 309 -5.32 -12.29 6.00
C LYS A 309 -4.60 -10.99 6.31
N VAL A 310 -3.36 -10.89 5.91
CA VAL A 310 -2.68 -9.60 5.95
C VAL A 310 -3.46 -8.63 5.07
N ASN A 311 -3.88 -7.52 5.68
CA ASN A 311 -4.71 -6.52 5.04
C ASN A 311 -3.91 -5.26 4.80
N VAL A 312 -3.69 -4.92 3.54
CA VAL A 312 -3.11 -3.65 3.12
C VAL A 312 -4.24 -2.83 2.52
N ASN A 313 -4.75 -1.87 3.28
CA ASN A 313 -5.77 -0.97 2.79
C ASN A 313 -5.14 -0.05 1.75
N ASP A 314 -5.36 -0.39 0.50
CA ASP A 314 -5.11 0.52 -0.60
C ASP A 314 -6.12 1.66 -0.51
N SER A 315 -5.63 2.88 -0.45
CA SER A 315 -6.47 4.05 -0.28
C SER A 315 -7.05 4.57 -1.60
N ASP A 316 -7.15 3.74 -2.62
CA ASP A 316 -7.68 4.14 -3.91
C ASP A 316 -9.04 4.84 -3.75
N HIS A 317 -9.94 4.24 -3.01
CA HIS A 317 -11.24 4.84 -2.74
C HIS A 317 -11.22 5.96 -1.70
N SER A 318 -10.24 6.00 -0.81
CA SER A 318 -10.10 7.06 0.20
C SER A 318 -9.35 8.29 -0.32
N TYR A 319 -8.54 8.16 -1.35
CA TYR A 319 -7.84 9.25 -2.01
C TYR A 319 -8.78 10.40 -2.40
N TRP A 320 -9.94 10.10 -2.97
CA TRP A 320 -10.96 11.07 -3.37
C TRP A 320 -11.51 11.89 -2.20
N GLU A 321 -11.38 11.39 -0.99
CA GLU A 321 -11.84 12.05 0.22
C GLU A 321 -10.68 12.77 0.94
N MET A 322 -9.48 12.22 0.91
CA MET A 322 -8.33 12.69 1.72
C MET A 322 -7.95 14.15 1.48
N TRP A 323 -8.03 14.62 0.25
CA TRP A 323 -7.74 16.02 -0.04
C TRP A 323 -8.87 17.00 0.36
N LYS A 324 -10.10 16.49 0.56
CA LYS A 324 -11.23 17.24 1.12
C LYS A 324 -11.20 17.28 2.64
N GLN A 325 -10.49 16.35 3.23
CA GLN A 325 -10.41 16.18 4.68
C GLN A 325 -9.37 17.13 5.28
N THR A 326 -9.51 17.38 6.56
CA THR A 326 -8.47 18.03 7.35
C THR A 326 -7.30 17.09 7.54
N ALA A 327 -6.10 17.63 7.79
CA ALA A 327 -4.92 16.83 8.11
C ALA A 327 -5.18 15.88 9.29
N GLN A 328 -5.97 16.29 10.29
CA GLN A 328 -6.37 15.42 11.41
C GLN A 328 -7.23 14.24 10.97
N GLN A 329 -8.18 14.44 10.07
CA GLN A 329 -9.01 13.34 9.54
C GLN A 329 -8.16 12.33 8.76
N ASN A 330 -7.18 12.80 8.00
CA ASN A 330 -6.24 11.92 7.30
C ASN A 330 -5.38 11.13 8.29
N ARG A 331 -4.85 11.77 9.34
CA ARG A 331 -4.14 11.07 10.42
C ARG A 331 -5.00 10.04 11.12
N ASN A 332 -6.27 10.40 11.39
CA ASN A 332 -7.23 9.47 11.98
C ASN A 332 -7.35 8.20 11.14
N TYR A 333 -7.47 8.34 9.82
CA TYR A 333 -7.51 7.18 8.92
C TYR A 333 -6.26 6.29 9.06
N ALA A 334 -5.06 6.88 9.01
CA ALA A 334 -3.81 6.11 9.11
C ALA A 334 -3.69 5.36 10.46
N TRP A 335 -3.84 6.09 11.57
CA TRP A 335 -3.68 5.51 12.90
C TRP A 335 -4.77 4.51 13.25
N GLN A 336 -6.04 4.76 12.90
CA GLN A 336 -7.12 3.81 13.15
C GLN A 336 -6.95 2.52 12.35
N ASN A 337 -6.45 2.58 11.12
CA ASN A 337 -6.07 1.38 10.37
C ASN A 337 -5.02 0.56 11.13
N PHE A 338 -3.96 1.20 11.61
CA PHE A 338 -2.95 0.51 12.38
C PHE A 338 -3.50 -0.09 13.68
N MET A 339 -4.36 0.65 14.41
CA MET A 339 -5.01 0.15 15.63
C MET A 339 -5.95 -1.04 15.41
N THR A 340 -6.39 -1.26 14.18
CA THR A 340 -7.22 -2.42 13.80
C THR A 340 -6.41 -3.55 13.15
N GLY A 341 -5.07 -3.44 13.15
CA GLY A 341 -4.17 -4.45 12.58
C GLY A 341 -4.00 -4.37 11.07
N ASN A 342 -4.49 -3.30 10.45
CA ASN A 342 -4.36 -3.07 9.03
C ASN A 342 -3.08 -2.26 8.71
N GLN A 343 -2.67 -2.32 7.46
CA GLN A 343 -1.59 -1.56 6.87
C GLN A 343 -2.17 -0.56 5.87
N VAL A 344 -1.50 0.54 5.59
CA VAL A 344 -2.01 1.58 4.71
C VAL A 344 -1.05 1.83 3.56
N LEU A 345 -1.60 1.74 2.36
CA LEU A 345 -0.92 2.15 1.15
C LEU A 345 -1.70 3.32 0.54
N PHE A 346 -1.10 4.49 0.55
CA PHE A 346 -1.72 5.72 0.07
C PHE A 346 -1.62 5.83 -1.45
N MET A 347 -2.77 5.89 -2.13
CA MET A 347 -2.81 6.26 -3.53
C MET A 347 -2.50 7.76 -3.67
N ASP A 348 -1.21 8.05 -3.80
CA ASP A 348 -0.65 9.38 -3.81
C ASP A 348 -0.66 9.96 -5.23
N PRO A 349 -1.21 11.14 -5.45
CA PRO A 349 -1.18 11.77 -6.76
C PRO A 349 0.22 12.27 -7.16
N TYR A 350 1.27 11.65 -6.68
CA TYR A 350 2.65 12.03 -6.93
C TYR A 350 2.92 12.26 -8.42
N LEU A 351 3.17 13.50 -8.79
CA LEU A 351 3.44 13.97 -10.15
C LEU A 351 2.42 13.54 -11.24
N VAL A 352 1.25 13.06 -10.87
CA VAL A 352 0.17 12.73 -11.81
C VAL A 352 -0.99 13.70 -11.63
N TYR A 353 -1.37 14.36 -12.70
CA TYR A 353 -2.57 15.16 -12.72
C TYR A 353 -3.80 14.28 -12.92
N TYR A 354 -4.77 14.39 -12.04
CA TYR A 354 -6.04 13.70 -12.17
C TYR A 354 -7.15 14.69 -12.61
N PRO A 355 -7.61 14.58 -13.85
CA PRO A 355 -8.53 15.56 -14.42
C PRO A 355 -9.98 15.44 -13.93
N ARG A 356 -10.34 14.31 -13.28
CA ARG A 356 -11.73 13.91 -13.03
C ARG A 356 -12.57 14.95 -12.27
N GLU A 357 -11.95 15.85 -11.53
CA GLU A 357 -12.69 16.74 -10.66
C GLU A 357 -12.19 18.19 -10.64
N ASN A 358 -11.49 18.64 -11.66
CA ASN A 358 -10.87 19.99 -11.67
C ASN A 358 -9.91 20.26 -10.48
N ARG A 359 -9.26 19.22 -9.98
CA ARG A 359 -8.45 19.28 -8.76
C ARG A 359 -6.99 19.20 -9.13
N ASN A 360 -6.29 20.26 -8.85
CA ASN A 360 -4.84 20.27 -8.85
C ASN A 360 -4.38 19.56 -7.57
N LEU A 361 -4.34 18.23 -7.61
CA LEU A 361 -3.72 17.42 -6.55
C LEU A 361 -2.21 17.38 -6.74
N CYS A 362 -1.77 17.93 -7.80
CA CYS A 362 -0.41 18.24 -8.10
C CYS A 362 -0.32 19.69 -8.64
N VAL A 363 0.84 20.29 -8.49
CA VAL A 363 1.07 21.68 -8.90
C VAL A 363 1.38 21.74 -10.40
N SER A 364 0.38 21.36 -11.23
CA SER A 364 0.47 21.58 -12.68
C SER A 364 -0.64 22.51 -13.14
N PRO A 365 -0.34 23.66 -13.67
CA PRO A 365 -1.34 24.60 -14.20
C PRO A 365 -1.97 24.15 -15.51
N THR A 366 -1.38 23.19 -16.22
CA THR A 366 -1.76 22.80 -17.59
C THR A 366 -2.38 21.41 -17.70
N GLY A 367 -2.37 20.60 -16.63
CA GLY A 367 -2.68 19.18 -16.69
C GLY A 367 -1.48 18.34 -17.15
N GLY A 368 -1.52 17.04 -16.95
CA GLY A 368 -0.41 16.12 -17.25
C GLY A 368 0.44 15.80 -16.03
N VAL A 369 1.73 15.51 -16.25
CA VAL A 369 2.67 15.24 -15.16
C VAL A 369 2.97 16.52 -14.39
N CYS A 370 2.98 16.45 -13.07
CA CYS A 370 3.20 17.61 -12.21
C CYS A 370 4.66 17.89 -11.94
N SER A 371 4.97 19.14 -11.61
CA SER A 371 6.33 19.55 -11.27
C SER A 371 6.76 19.17 -9.86
N ALA A 372 5.82 18.96 -8.93
CA ALA A 372 6.10 18.61 -7.55
C ALA A 372 4.89 17.91 -6.88
N PRO A 373 5.13 17.06 -5.87
CA PRO A 373 4.07 16.53 -5.01
C PRO A 373 3.33 17.63 -4.26
N ASP A 374 2.05 17.39 -3.95
CA ASP A 374 1.25 18.34 -3.17
C ASP A 374 1.67 18.35 -1.68
N PRO A 375 2.22 19.45 -1.15
CA PRO A 375 2.70 19.50 0.23
C PRO A 375 1.58 19.48 1.27
N ARG A 376 0.31 19.69 0.89
CA ARG A 376 -0.83 19.57 1.80
C ARG A 376 -1.02 18.16 2.33
N LEU A 377 -0.47 17.17 1.63
CA LEU A 377 -0.52 15.75 2.00
C LEU A 377 0.70 15.26 2.77
N ASP A 378 1.75 16.10 2.94
CA ASP A 378 3.00 15.67 3.59
C ASP A 378 2.78 15.19 5.01
N ASN A 379 1.93 15.86 5.79
CA ASN A 379 1.62 15.41 7.14
C ASN A 379 0.99 14.00 7.17
N PHE A 380 0.19 13.64 6.17
CA PHE A 380 -0.34 12.28 6.05
C PHE A 380 0.75 11.27 5.68
N ARG A 381 1.60 11.62 4.71
CA ARG A 381 2.76 10.81 4.29
C ARG A 381 3.69 10.54 5.47
N ASP A 382 4.03 11.58 6.24
CA ASP A 382 4.88 11.47 7.44
C ASP A 382 4.27 10.53 8.47
N ASN A 383 2.95 10.55 8.66
CA ASN A 383 2.29 9.67 9.64
C ASN A 383 2.35 8.20 9.23
N LEU A 384 2.39 7.86 7.95
CA LEU A 384 2.64 6.48 7.52
C LEU A 384 4.04 6.02 7.96
N GLY A 385 5.04 6.89 7.88
CA GLY A 385 6.39 6.64 8.39
C GLY A 385 6.46 6.60 9.92
N TYR A 386 5.74 7.47 10.63
CA TYR A 386 5.67 7.44 12.10
C TYR A 386 5.06 6.13 12.62
N ILE A 387 4.02 5.63 11.95
CA ILE A 387 3.43 4.32 12.25
C ILE A 387 4.48 3.21 12.11
N LEU A 388 5.32 3.24 11.06
CA LEU A 388 6.42 2.30 10.90
C LEU A 388 7.44 2.38 12.04
N ASN A 389 7.72 3.57 12.56
CA ASN A 389 8.59 3.73 13.72
C ASN A 389 7.98 3.11 14.99
N TYR A 390 6.67 3.31 15.22
CA TYR A 390 5.99 2.69 16.36
C TYR A 390 5.83 1.18 16.18
N SER A 391 5.62 0.69 14.98
CA SER A 391 5.56 -0.74 14.72
C SER A 391 6.85 -1.48 15.10
N ARG A 392 8.01 -0.82 14.96
CA ARG A 392 9.32 -1.37 15.37
C ARG A 392 9.52 -1.38 16.89
N LYS A 393 8.83 -0.50 17.65
CA LYS A 393 8.84 -0.52 19.12
C LYS A 393 7.98 -1.66 19.67
N LEU A 394 6.89 -2.02 18.97
CA LEU A 394 5.93 -3.02 19.40
C LEU A 394 6.39 -4.46 19.11
N ASN A 395 5.96 -5.38 19.95
CA ASN A 395 6.05 -6.80 19.66
C ASN A 395 4.92 -7.22 18.70
N LEU A 396 5.06 -6.90 17.41
CA LEU A 396 4.04 -7.19 16.41
C LEU A 396 3.61 -8.67 16.34
N ALA A 397 4.49 -9.60 16.75
CA ALA A 397 4.13 -11.02 16.81
C ALA A 397 3.04 -11.32 17.85
N LYS A 398 2.86 -10.44 18.85
CA LYS A 398 1.98 -10.68 20.01
C LYS A 398 0.89 -9.65 20.20
N VAL A 399 1.08 -8.40 19.74
CA VAL A 399 0.04 -7.37 19.86
C VAL A 399 -1.19 -7.72 19.06
N LYS A 400 -2.35 -7.35 19.61
CA LYS A 400 -3.66 -7.55 18.97
C LYS A 400 -4.47 -6.27 19.04
N PRO A 401 -5.39 -6.05 18.09
CA PRO A 401 -6.42 -5.02 18.20
C PRO A 401 -7.33 -5.29 19.40
N LEU A 402 -7.20 -4.51 20.45
CA LEU A 402 -7.94 -4.63 21.70
C LEU A 402 -8.57 -3.28 22.08
N GLY A 403 -9.34 -2.70 21.14
CA GLY A 403 -9.96 -1.37 21.30
C GLY A 403 -10.77 -1.21 22.59
N SER A 404 -11.37 -2.27 23.12
CA SER A 404 -12.11 -2.25 24.37
C SER A 404 -11.27 -1.93 25.61
N LEU A 405 -9.94 -2.00 25.51
CA LEU A 405 -9.03 -1.62 26.60
C LEU A 405 -8.89 -0.10 26.75
N SER A 406 -9.34 0.69 25.79
CA SER A 406 -9.33 2.15 25.88
C SER A 406 -10.69 2.75 25.61
N SER A 407 -11.03 3.82 26.33
CA SER A 407 -12.25 4.59 26.05
C SER A 407 -12.25 5.27 24.68
N THR A 408 -11.08 5.34 24.01
CA THR A 408 -10.96 5.84 22.63
C THR A 408 -11.40 4.81 21.59
N GLY A 409 -11.51 3.53 21.95
CA GLY A 409 -11.79 2.43 21.02
C GLY A 409 -10.60 2.03 20.13
N ASN A 410 -9.45 2.70 20.26
CA ASN A 410 -8.29 2.50 19.39
C ASN A 410 -7.07 2.07 20.23
N CYS A 411 -6.86 0.77 20.35
CA CYS A 411 -5.77 0.20 21.13
C CYS A 411 -5.22 -1.06 20.46
N LEU A 412 -3.90 -1.08 20.25
CA LEU A 412 -3.12 -2.30 20.03
C LEU A 412 -2.46 -2.67 21.36
N ALA A 413 -2.59 -3.91 21.80
CA ALA A 413 -1.97 -4.32 23.05
C ALA A 413 -1.49 -5.77 23.03
N GLN A 414 -0.44 -6.00 23.80
CA GLN A 414 0.00 -7.29 24.28
C GLN A 414 -0.23 -7.29 25.80
N THR A 415 -1.01 -8.25 26.29
CA THR A 415 -1.48 -8.28 27.69
C THR A 415 -1.01 -9.50 28.49
N PRO A 416 0.22 -10.01 28.33
CA PRO A 416 0.74 -11.03 29.24
C PRO A 416 1.15 -10.40 30.57
N SER A 417 1.32 -11.24 31.58
CA SER A 417 1.74 -10.81 32.91
C SER A 417 3.13 -10.19 32.99
N VAL A 418 3.97 -10.37 31.99
CA VAL A 418 5.32 -9.80 31.87
C VAL A 418 5.53 -9.26 30.45
N GLY A 419 6.04 -8.04 30.34
CA GLY A 419 6.28 -7.38 29.07
C GLY A 419 5.01 -6.88 28.38
N ALA A 420 3.99 -6.52 29.16
CA ALA A 420 2.79 -5.91 28.61
C ALA A 420 3.09 -4.56 27.96
N GLU A 421 2.49 -4.33 26.80
CA GLU A 421 2.62 -3.08 26.06
C GLU A 421 1.28 -2.67 25.43
N TYR A 422 1.05 -1.36 25.37
CA TYR A 422 -0.17 -0.78 24.82
C TYR A 422 0.21 0.39 23.93
N LEU A 423 -0.38 0.45 22.77
CA LEU A 423 -0.36 1.63 21.91
C LEU A 423 -1.79 2.08 21.73
N VAL A 424 -2.10 3.30 22.17
CA VAL A 424 -3.46 3.86 22.13
C VAL A 424 -3.47 5.10 21.29
N TYR A 425 -4.43 5.20 20.37
CA TYR A 425 -4.67 6.41 19.59
C TYR A 425 -5.92 7.13 20.09
N ALA A 426 -5.78 8.41 20.40
CA ALA A 426 -6.85 9.31 20.83
C ALA A 426 -7.14 10.33 19.72
N PRO A 427 -8.10 10.05 18.80
CA PRO A 427 -8.36 10.90 17.63
C PRO A 427 -8.88 12.30 17.97
N ALA A 428 -9.60 12.44 19.09
CA ALA A 428 -10.11 13.72 19.57
C ALA A 428 -9.15 14.45 20.52
N GLY A 429 -8.08 13.77 20.95
CA GLY A 429 -7.26 14.24 22.07
C GLY A 429 -8.06 14.29 23.37
N GLY A 430 -7.61 15.15 24.32
CA GLY A 430 -8.29 15.30 25.61
C GLY A 430 -8.14 14.08 26.54
N PRO A 431 -8.84 14.08 27.68
CA PRO A 431 -8.74 12.98 28.65
C PRO A 431 -9.41 11.68 28.12
N PHE A 432 -8.76 10.55 28.37
CA PHE A 432 -9.30 9.21 28.10
C PHE A 432 -8.80 8.21 29.14
N THR A 433 -9.36 7.00 29.16
CA THR A 433 -8.97 5.94 30.09
C THR A 433 -8.43 4.73 29.34
N VAL A 434 -7.51 4.02 30.00
CA VAL A 434 -6.95 2.74 29.55
C VAL A 434 -7.09 1.72 30.67
N ASN A 435 -7.58 0.54 30.35
CA ASN A 435 -7.67 -0.59 31.28
C ASN A 435 -6.33 -1.31 31.32
N LEU A 436 -5.63 -1.21 32.45
CA LEU A 436 -4.33 -1.83 32.70
C LEU A 436 -4.43 -3.07 33.59
N SER A 437 -5.60 -3.60 33.85
CA SER A 437 -5.82 -4.75 34.75
C SER A 437 -5.08 -6.05 34.34
N ALA A 438 -4.63 -6.13 33.09
CA ALA A 438 -3.82 -7.25 32.61
C ALA A 438 -2.34 -7.14 33.00
N MET A 439 -1.88 -5.97 33.42
CA MET A 439 -0.53 -5.81 33.99
C MET A 439 -0.52 -6.28 35.45
N PRO A 440 0.57 -6.94 35.90
CA PRO A 440 0.73 -7.26 37.32
C PRO A 440 0.73 -6.00 38.17
N ASP A 441 0.21 -6.12 39.40
CA ASP A 441 0.20 -5.01 40.35
C ASP A 441 1.63 -4.49 40.65
N SER A 442 1.73 -3.19 40.88
CA SER A 442 2.96 -2.50 41.28
C SER A 442 4.11 -2.49 40.27
N ARG A 443 3.84 -2.81 39.00
CA ARG A 443 4.82 -2.65 37.92
C ARG A 443 5.00 -1.18 37.56
N THR A 444 6.24 -0.79 37.29
CA THR A 444 6.53 0.53 36.71
C THR A 444 6.25 0.51 35.23
N VAL A 445 5.33 1.35 34.78
CA VAL A 445 4.94 1.51 33.39
C VAL A 445 5.55 2.79 32.86
N ALA A 446 6.41 2.66 31.84
CA ALA A 446 6.93 3.81 31.13
C ALA A 446 5.84 4.39 30.20
N VAL A 447 5.78 5.71 30.14
CA VAL A 447 4.79 6.48 29.39
C VAL A 447 5.49 7.32 28.33
N GLU A 448 5.07 7.19 27.07
CA GLU A 448 5.52 8.06 26.00
C GLU A 448 4.29 8.62 25.26
N TRP A 449 4.28 9.92 25.06
CA TRP A 449 3.31 10.63 24.24
C TRP A 449 3.91 10.98 22.90
N PHE A 450 3.13 10.80 21.84
CA PHE A 450 3.50 11.22 20.50
C PHE A 450 2.42 12.10 19.91
N ASN A 451 2.85 13.21 19.32
CA ASN A 451 1.99 14.15 18.62
C ASN A 451 2.01 13.89 17.11
N PRO A 452 0.97 13.28 16.53
CA PRO A 452 0.94 12.96 15.11
C PRO A 452 0.96 14.20 14.20
N SER A 453 0.53 15.34 14.73
CA SER A 453 0.52 16.61 13.96
C SER A 453 1.94 17.17 13.73
N THR A 454 2.85 16.94 14.65
CA THR A 454 4.21 17.53 14.64
C THR A 454 5.32 16.50 14.54
N GLY A 455 5.02 15.21 14.74
CA GLY A 455 6.03 14.16 14.82
C GLY A 455 6.86 14.16 16.11
N ALA A 456 6.48 14.95 17.12
CA ALA A 456 7.22 15.07 18.37
C ALA A 456 6.81 13.98 19.37
N ALA A 457 7.80 13.32 19.99
CA ALA A 457 7.61 12.41 21.11
C ALA A 457 8.04 13.10 22.41
N VAL A 458 7.29 12.86 23.50
CA VAL A 458 7.55 13.41 24.83
C VAL A 458 7.37 12.30 25.87
N ALA A 459 8.36 12.13 26.75
CA ALA A 459 8.22 11.23 27.88
C ALA A 459 7.17 11.78 28.86
N GLY A 460 6.28 10.91 29.33
CA GLY A 460 5.37 11.19 30.42
C GLY A 460 5.96 10.69 31.76
N ASP A 461 5.34 11.11 32.85
CA ASP A 461 5.71 10.58 34.17
C ASP A 461 5.38 9.08 34.22
N PRO A 462 6.30 8.21 34.68
CA PRO A 462 6.01 6.80 34.87
C PRO A 462 4.84 6.62 35.86
N ILE A 463 4.03 5.60 35.61
CA ILE A 463 2.93 5.24 36.50
C ILE A 463 3.16 3.85 37.09
N HIS A 464 2.42 3.52 38.14
CA HIS A 464 2.35 2.15 38.64
C HIS A 464 1.06 1.47 38.16
N SER A 465 1.21 0.24 37.68
CA SER A 465 0.05 -0.62 37.37
C SER A 465 -0.68 -1.04 38.64
N GLY A 466 -1.92 -1.46 38.54
CA GLY A 466 -2.71 -1.94 39.68
C GLY A 466 -4.14 -1.39 39.72
N SER A 467 -4.51 -0.47 38.80
CA SER A 467 -5.88 -0.03 38.65
C SER A 467 -6.48 -0.58 37.34
N SER A 468 -7.74 -1.03 37.44
CA SER A 468 -8.48 -1.50 36.27
C SER A 468 -8.78 -0.40 35.24
N SER A 469 -8.64 0.88 35.61
CA SER A 469 -8.87 2.02 34.72
C SER A 469 -7.97 3.18 35.14
N GLN A 470 -7.03 3.51 34.29
CA GLN A 470 -6.12 4.64 34.48
C GLN A 470 -6.49 5.78 33.52
N ALA A 471 -6.60 6.99 34.06
CA ALA A 471 -6.86 8.19 33.26
C ALA A 471 -5.55 8.76 32.68
N PHE A 472 -5.61 9.21 31.44
CA PHE A 472 -4.50 9.83 30.73
C PHE A 472 -4.95 11.11 30.03
N THR A 473 -4.11 12.13 30.04
CA THR A 473 -4.35 13.40 29.35
C THR A 473 -3.10 13.77 28.56
N PRO A 474 -3.18 13.91 27.22
CA PRO A 474 -2.04 14.33 26.42
C PRO A 474 -1.51 15.70 26.88
N PRO A 475 -0.17 15.90 26.90
CA PRO A 475 0.45 17.19 27.28
C PRO A 475 0.33 18.27 26.17
N PHE A 476 -0.41 17.98 25.09
CA PHE A 476 -0.63 18.87 23.96
C PHE A 476 -2.08 18.78 23.47
N ARG A 477 -2.48 19.68 22.57
CA ARG A 477 -3.81 19.69 21.97
C ARG A 477 -3.83 18.87 20.66
N GLY A 478 -5.00 18.39 20.29
CA GLY A 478 -5.24 17.61 19.08
C GLY A 478 -5.13 16.11 19.31
N ASP A 479 -5.08 15.37 18.25
CA ASP A 479 -4.95 13.91 18.28
C ASP A 479 -3.60 13.48 18.89
N ALA A 480 -3.60 12.37 19.60
CA ALA A 480 -2.45 11.89 20.36
C ALA A 480 -2.29 10.37 20.29
N VAL A 481 -1.05 9.92 20.31
CA VAL A 481 -0.70 8.53 20.53
C VAL A 481 -0.06 8.39 21.91
N LEU A 482 -0.51 7.40 22.66
CA LEU A 482 0.05 7.00 23.94
C LEU A 482 0.70 5.62 23.80
N TYR A 483 1.97 5.51 24.15
CA TYR A 483 2.66 4.24 24.24
C TYR A 483 2.99 3.94 25.71
N LEU A 484 2.54 2.78 26.18
CA LEU A 484 2.76 2.30 27.55
C LEU A 484 3.49 0.96 27.48
N VAL A 485 4.52 0.81 28.30
CA VAL A 485 5.30 -0.42 28.34
C VAL A 485 5.74 -0.76 29.75
N ASP A 486 5.64 -2.02 30.14
CA ASP A 486 6.23 -2.57 31.36
C ASP A 486 7.76 -2.41 31.31
N ALA A 487 8.29 -1.44 32.04
CA ALA A 487 9.69 -1.07 31.99
C ALA A 487 10.63 -2.22 32.41
N GLU A 488 10.22 -3.05 33.37
CA GLU A 488 11.02 -4.19 33.85
C GLU A 488 10.95 -5.38 32.87
N GLY A 489 9.76 -5.66 32.34
CA GLY A 489 9.55 -6.73 31.38
C GLY A 489 10.22 -6.47 30.02
N HIS A 490 10.30 -5.22 29.60
CA HIS A 490 10.94 -4.83 28.35
C HIS A 490 12.46 -5.01 28.40
N SER A 491 13.09 -4.60 29.50
CA SER A 491 14.52 -4.83 29.76
C SER A 491 14.88 -6.31 29.83
N ALA A 492 14.01 -7.14 30.41
CA ALA A 492 14.21 -8.60 30.53
C ALA A 492 14.12 -9.35 29.18
N LEU A 493 13.44 -8.76 28.19
CA LEU A 493 13.30 -9.33 26.85
C LEU A 493 14.40 -8.89 25.87
N GLY A 494 15.36 -8.08 26.32
CA GLY A 494 16.51 -7.64 25.51
C GLY A 494 16.13 -6.66 24.39
N ARG A 495 15.07 -5.88 24.58
CA ARG A 495 14.56 -4.89 23.62
C ARG A 495 14.77 -3.46 24.10
#